data_93dcb2c17599fca0ac6145a12bc55175
#
_entry.id   93dcb2c17599fca0ac6145a12bc55175
#
_cell.length_a   1.000
_cell.length_b   1.000
_cell.length_c   1.000
_cell.angle_alpha   90.00
_cell.angle_beta   90.00
_cell.angle_gamma   90.00
#
_symmetry.space_group_name_H-M   'P 1'
#
loop_
_entity.id
_entity.type
_entity.pdbx_description
1 polymer ?
#
loop_
_entity_poly.entity_id
_entity_poly.type
_entity_poly.pdbx_seq_one_letter_code
_entity_poly.pdbx_strand_id
1 'polypeptide(L)'
;MTDRKIKGLGVLAAAAVSLLVGCLAARNVAPQPANATLTTHGGPLVQAHRGSRGEYDDNAAGGFRLCLDRGIRGFETDIRFTKDHQLVIMHDSRVARTTDGQGVVEEMTLAEVRACRLQACSEPVPTLEDVLGVFGGRGDVFVELEMKAYPGAFYTPDVLADYCRALEATARRLMAPGTYAFTCFNTNTLAVMRAVAPTAPTGYIVGAGLDETHIATARALGCGSVAALGGPTTKEMVDRAHAAGLTVCLWMCQSRADWAAAAAKGADRVTSDYPVLLTRAIEGRPKKVVAMDLDATLCQHRSPLPAHNLAALKALDARYKCVMIGAGNAPRIYRQMGNYPIDIVGNYGMQVAEAADGNFRIVKAVTNEVDRAFFREKTDALRRKYGYTEYEGEPLEFHASGMVTFGLLGTAPSAEHKVAFDPDRRKRRAMYAEVCDIFRDFSVYIGGSTSFDFAGRQYNKYDATLAWAADHGYTLDDVVFIGDDFADGGGDSHVRIKGMDHIVITDYNKFAEAVNVLLK
;
A
#
# COMPACT_ATOMS: atom_id res chain seq x y z
N MET A 1 41.03 -29.52 25.91
CA MET A 1 41.73 -29.31 24.63
C MET A 1 40.73 -29.18 23.48
N THR A 2 39.61 -28.47 23.64
CA THR A 2 38.51 -28.39 22.63
C THR A 2 38.13 -26.95 22.24
N ASP A 3 38.73 -25.94 22.87
CA ASP A 3 38.31 -24.54 22.66
C ASP A 3 39.17 -23.73 21.66
N ARG A 4 40.23 -24.32 21.12
CA ARG A 4 41.11 -23.67 20.14
C ARG A 4 40.78 -23.98 18.65
N LYS A 5 39.98 -25.02 18.38
CA LYS A 5 39.64 -25.39 16.97
C LYS A 5 38.44 -24.62 16.38
N ILE A 6 37.54 -24.10 17.24
CA ILE A 6 36.36 -23.38 16.76
C ILE A 6 36.68 -21.94 16.37
N LYS A 7 37.68 -21.30 16.99
CA LYS A 7 38.10 -19.94 16.62
C LYS A 7 38.90 -19.87 15.32
N GLY A 8 39.51 -20.98 14.86
CA GLY A 8 40.25 -21.03 13.62
C GLY A 8 39.42 -21.10 12.34
N LEU A 9 38.23 -21.72 12.39
CA LEU A 9 37.34 -21.80 11.22
C LEU A 9 36.63 -20.48 10.92
N GLY A 10 36.29 -19.70 11.93
CA GLY A 10 35.64 -18.39 11.75
C GLY A 10 36.56 -17.35 11.10
N VAL A 11 37.87 -17.41 11.45
CA VAL A 11 38.86 -16.47 10.88
C VAL A 11 39.24 -16.84 9.45
N LEU A 12 39.25 -18.14 9.11
CA LEU A 12 39.50 -18.60 7.73
C LEU A 12 38.33 -18.28 6.78
N ALA A 13 37.09 -18.35 7.24
CA ALA A 13 35.93 -17.96 6.46
C ALA A 13 35.89 -16.44 6.21
N ALA A 14 36.20 -15.63 7.21
CA ALA A 14 36.27 -14.16 7.07
C ALA A 14 37.47 -13.74 6.17
N ALA A 15 38.60 -14.43 6.25
CA ALA A 15 39.73 -14.17 5.36
C ALA A 15 39.49 -14.61 3.91
N ALA A 16 38.74 -15.69 3.67
CA ALA A 16 38.37 -16.13 2.33
C ALA A 16 37.39 -15.15 1.66
N VAL A 17 36.42 -14.60 2.38
CA VAL A 17 35.52 -13.56 1.89
C VAL A 17 36.29 -12.25 1.62
N SER A 18 37.22 -11.86 2.47
CA SER A 18 38.05 -10.67 2.26
C SER A 18 39.04 -10.83 1.10
N LEU A 19 39.54 -12.04 0.81
CA LEU A 19 40.39 -12.33 -0.35
C LEU A 19 39.55 -12.38 -1.66
N LEU A 20 38.31 -12.89 -1.63
CA LEU A 20 37.42 -12.83 -2.79
C LEU A 20 37.05 -11.38 -3.14
N VAL A 21 36.78 -10.52 -2.16
CA VAL A 21 36.51 -9.08 -2.38
C VAL A 21 37.75 -8.37 -2.93
N GLY A 22 38.94 -8.72 -2.45
CA GLY A 22 40.21 -8.16 -2.96
C GLY A 22 40.56 -8.57 -4.41
N CYS A 23 40.20 -9.78 -4.84
CA CYS A 23 40.42 -10.24 -6.22
C CYS A 23 39.36 -9.76 -7.22
N LEU A 24 38.16 -9.41 -6.77
CA LEU A 24 37.09 -8.85 -7.61
C LEU A 24 37.27 -7.37 -7.92
N ALA A 25 38.03 -6.62 -7.10
CA ALA A 25 38.33 -5.20 -7.31
C ALA A 25 39.15 -4.89 -8.56
N ALA A 26 39.67 -5.91 -9.26
CA ALA A 26 40.58 -5.72 -10.40
C ALA A 26 39.93 -5.77 -11.78
N ARG A 27 38.60 -5.88 -11.88
CA ARG A 27 37.91 -5.71 -13.15
C ARG A 27 37.14 -4.40 -13.16
N ASN A 28 37.71 -3.35 -13.76
CA ASN A 28 37.02 -2.10 -14.10
C ASN A 28 35.88 -2.38 -15.10
N VAL A 29 34.77 -2.95 -14.63
CA VAL A 29 33.50 -2.88 -15.36
C VAL A 29 32.90 -1.55 -14.92
N ALA A 30 32.91 -0.58 -15.84
CA ALA A 30 32.22 0.69 -15.60
C ALA A 30 30.77 0.38 -15.21
N PRO A 31 30.26 0.92 -14.08
CA PRO A 31 28.88 0.75 -13.71
C PRO A 31 28.02 1.27 -14.87
N GLN A 32 27.09 0.46 -15.36
CA GLN A 32 26.11 0.97 -16.33
C GLN A 32 25.28 2.04 -15.63
N PRO A 33 25.20 3.27 -16.16
CA PRO A 33 24.35 4.29 -15.56
C PRO A 33 22.92 3.78 -15.62
N ALA A 34 22.30 3.65 -14.44
CA ALA A 34 20.87 3.57 -14.33
C ALA A 34 20.28 4.74 -15.14
N ASN A 35 19.24 4.50 -15.91
CA ASN A 35 18.65 5.39 -16.91
C ASN A 35 18.56 6.85 -16.40
N ALA A 36 19.63 7.62 -16.54
CA ALA A 36 19.80 8.98 -16.00
C ALA A 36 18.89 10.02 -16.70
N THR A 37 18.05 9.58 -17.64
CA THR A 37 17.18 10.44 -18.44
C THR A 37 15.76 10.58 -17.89
N LEU A 38 15.33 9.69 -16.98
CA LEU A 38 13.98 9.75 -16.40
C LEU A 38 13.94 10.78 -15.28
N THR A 39 13.01 11.71 -15.39
CA THR A 39 12.78 12.76 -14.38
C THR A 39 11.29 12.91 -14.09
N THR A 40 10.96 13.48 -12.95
CA THR A 40 9.62 13.99 -12.65
C THR A 40 9.65 15.50 -12.77
N HIS A 41 8.94 16.02 -13.76
CA HIS A 41 8.85 17.48 -14.02
C HIS A 41 10.23 18.19 -14.06
N GLY A 42 11.23 17.53 -14.69
CA GLY A 42 12.58 18.09 -14.82
C GLY A 42 13.46 18.03 -13.56
N GLY A 43 12.98 17.46 -12.47
CA GLY A 43 13.73 17.23 -11.25
C GLY A 43 13.90 15.74 -10.91
N PRO A 44 14.22 15.39 -9.66
CA PRO A 44 14.41 14.00 -9.24
C PRO A 44 13.23 13.11 -9.64
N LEU A 45 13.52 11.92 -10.17
CA LEU A 45 12.50 10.93 -10.50
C LEU A 45 11.81 10.46 -9.23
N VAL A 46 10.49 10.60 -9.17
CA VAL A 46 9.67 10.04 -8.09
C VAL A 46 9.51 8.53 -8.29
N GLN A 47 9.93 7.76 -7.29
CA GLN A 47 9.79 6.31 -7.25
C GLN A 47 8.64 5.91 -6.32
N ALA A 48 7.78 5.02 -6.79
CA ALA A 48 6.71 4.41 -6.00
C ALA A 48 7.30 3.39 -5.02
N HIS A 49 7.36 3.73 -3.73
CA HIS A 49 7.82 2.85 -2.66
C HIS A 49 6.85 1.68 -2.50
N ARG A 50 7.33 0.46 -2.72
CA ARG A 50 6.53 -0.78 -2.67
C ARG A 50 5.26 -0.70 -3.52
N GLY A 51 5.35 -0.08 -4.70
CA GLY A 51 4.20 0.10 -5.58
C GLY A 51 3.13 1.06 -5.04
N SER A 52 3.53 2.09 -4.25
CA SER A 52 2.63 3.12 -3.67
C SER A 52 1.88 2.67 -2.41
N ARG A 53 2.62 2.30 -1.37
CA ARG A 53 2.05 1.76 -0.11
C ARG A 53 1.09 2.69 0.64
N GLY A 54 1.06 3.97 0.34
CA GLY A 54 0.12 4.93 0.93
C GLY A 54 -1.16 5.10 0.11
N GLU A 55 -1.13 4.73 -1.18
CA GLU A 55 -2.25 4.83 -2.13
C GLU A 55 -2.76 3.45 -2.57
N TYR A 56 -2.11 2.38 -2.11
CA TYR A 56 -2.47 0.97 -2.34
C TYR A 56 -1.88 0.10 -1.22
N ASP A 57 -2.01 -1.24 -1.29
CA ASP A 57 -1.28 -2.13 -0.38
C ASP A 57 0.22 -2.20 -0.71
N ASP A 58 1.06 -2.38 0.33
CA ASP A 58 2.49 -2.65 0.20
C ASP A 58 2.74 -3.76 -0.85
N ASN A 59 3.50 -3.45 -1.88
CA ASN A 59 3.97 -4.45 -2.84
C ASN A 59 2.86 -5.18 -3.63
N ALA A 60 1.65 -4.65 -3.72
CA ALA A 60 0.57 -5.21 -4.52
C ALA A 60 0.79 -4.99 -6.02
N ALA A 61 0.53 -6.00 -6.85
CA ALA A 61 0.64 -5.86 -8.30
C ALA A 61 -0.27 -4.76 -8.86
N GLY A 62 -1.46 -4.59 -8.28
CA GLY A 62 -2.39 -3.51 -8.61
C GLY A 62 -1.84 -2.12 -8.31
N GLY A 63 -1.05 -1.95 -7.25
CA GLY A 63 -0.39 -0.67 -6.91
C GLY A 63 0.62 -0.24 -7.96
N PHE A 64 1.46 -1.16 -8.45
CA PHE A 64 2.39 -0.89 -9.55
C PHE A 64 1.66 -0.50 -10.83
N ARG A 65 0.56 -1.18 -11.15
CA ARG A 65 -0.27 -0.87 -12.32
C ARG A 65 -0.92 0.50 -12.19
N LEU A 66 -1.53 0.81 -11.03
CA LEU A 66 -2.10 2.12 -10.74
C LEU A 66 -1.08 3.24 -10.99
N CYS A 67 0.12 3.11 -10.43
CA CYS A 67 1.19 4.10 -10.60
C CYS A 67 1.61 4.25 -12.06
N LEU A 68 1.79 3.14 -12.78
CA LEU A 68 2.15 3.15 -14.19
C LEU A 68 1.10 3.87 -15.04
N ASP A 69 -0.19 3.59 -14.80
CA ASP A 69 -1.33 4.20 -15.49
C ASP A 69 -1.44 5.71 -15.17
N ARG A 70 -1.00 6.12 -13.98
CA ARG A 70 -0.90 7.53 -13.56
C ARG A 70 0.36 8.26 -14.03
N GLY A 71 1.18 7.62 -14.85
CA GLY A 71 2.36 8.24 -15.42
C GLY A 71 3.61 8.18 -14.55
N ILE A 72 3.58 7.47 -13.42
CA ILE A 72 4.78 7.21 -12.62
C ILE A 72 5.72 6.30 -13.41
N ARG A 73 7.03 6.60 -13.37
CA ARG A 73 8.05 5.87 -14.11
C ARG A 73 9.17 5.32 -13.24
N GLY A 74 9.26 5.74 -11.99
CA GLY A 74 10.16 5.19 -10.97
C GLY A 74 9.41 4.24 -10.03
N PHE A 75 10.03 3.12 -9.67
CA PHE A 75 9.45 2.12 -8.78
C PHE A 75 10.50 1.51 -7.87
N GLU A 76 10.05 1.03 -6.73
CA GLU A 76 10.84 0.24 -5.82
C GLU A 76 9.99 -0.93 -5.30
N THR A 77 10.61 -2.09 -5.05
CA THR A 77 9.94 -3.31 -4.56
C THR A 77 10.90 -4.23 -3.82
N ASP A 78 10.35 -5.05 -2.92
CA ASP A 78 11.08 -5.91 -1.98
C ASP A 78 10.97 -7.38 -2.37
N ILE A 79 12.08 -8.10 -2.50
CA ILE A 79 12.10 -9.48 -2.98
C ILE A 79 12.63 -10.43 -1.90
N ARG A 80 11.92 -11.56 -1.70
CA ARG A 80 12.31 -12.66 -0.83
C ARG A 80 12.22 -14.01 -1.55
N PHE A 81 12.91 -15.03 -1.01
CA PHE A 81 12.65 -16.42 -1.36
C PHE A 81 11.63 -17.04 -0.41
N THR A 82 10.76 -17.86 -0.95
CA THR A 82 9.97 -18.83 -0.21
C THR A 82 10.80 -20.07 0.17
N LYS A 83 10.24 -20.95 1.03
CA LYS A 83 10.86 -22.24 1.40
C LYS A 83 11.25 -23.11 0.19
N ASP A 84 10.46 -23.06 -0.88
CA ASP A 84 10.67 -23.78 -2.14
C ASP A 84 11.38 -22.92 -3.19
N HIS A 85 12.13 -21.90 -2.75
CA HIS A 85 12.99 -21.05 -3.55
C HIS A 85 12.27 -20.32 -4.71
N GLN A 86 11.05 -19.85 -4.47
CA GLN A 86 10.34 -19.00 -5.41
C GLN A 86 10.47 -17.53 -5.02
N LEU A 87 10.61 -16.63 -5.99
CA LEU A 87 10.73 -15.18 -5.75
C LEU A 87 9.35 -14.56 -5.55
N VAL A 88 9.12 -14.03 -4.35
CA VAL A 88 7.89 -13.33 -3.98
C VAL A 88 8.18 -11.89 -3.56
N ILE A 89 7.19 -11.03 -3.70
CA ILE A 89 7.29 -9.62 -3.35
C ILE A 89 6.73 -9.42 -1.95
N MET A 90 7.62 -9.17 -1.00
CA MET A 90 7.27 -8.97 0.42
C MET A 90 8.42 -8.25 1.15
N HIS A 91 8.10 -7.17 1.87
CA HIS A 91 9.11 -6.45 2.66
C HIS A 91 9.51 -7.23 3.90
N ASP A 92 8.55 -7.59 4.75
CA ASP A 92 8.81 -8.27 6.01
C ASP A 92 8.99 -9.78 5.81
N SER A 93 9.77 -10.43 6.68
CA SER A 93 9.81 -11.90 6.72
C SER A 93 8.47 -12.50 7.19
N ARG A 94 7.71 -11.80 8.04
CA ARG A 94 6.39 -12.24 8.50
C ARG A 94 5.29 -11.66 7.63
N VAL A 95 4.41 -12.54 7.13
CA VAL A 95 3.30 -12.14 6.26
C VAL A 95 2.20 -11.34 6.99
N ALA A 96 2.07 -11.48 8.30
CA ALA A 96 0.92 -11.00 9.09
C ALA A 96 0.73 -9.48 9.11
N ARG A 97 1.77 -8.66 8.87
CA ARG A 97 1.62 -7.20 8.89
C ARG A 97 0.78 -6.68 7.73
N THR A 98 0.90 -7.29 6.56
CA THR A 98 0.28 -6.80 5.32
C THR A 98 -0.76 -7.76 4.74
N THR A 99 -0.91 -8.94 5.34
CA THR A 99 -1.85 -9.96 4.86
C THR A 99 -2.76 -10.49 5.97
N ASP A 100 -3.77 -11.26 5.58
CA ASP A 100 -4.62 -12.05 6.49
C ASP A 100 -3.99 -13.38 6.94
N GLY A 101 -2.75 -13.68 6.46
CA GLY A 101 -2.03 -14.91 6.77
C GLY A 101 -1.16 -14.81 8.01
N GLN A 102 -0.56 -15.96 8.38
CA GLN A 102 0.42 -16.08 9.45
C GLN A 102 1.60 -16.91 8.95
N GLY A 103 2.81 -16.62 9.42
CA GLY A 103 4.01 -17.38 9.09
C GLY A 103 5.18 -16.50 8.67
N VAL A 104 6.28 -17.17 8.33
CA VAL A 104 7.52 -16.57 7.84
C VAL A 104 7.71 -17.01 6.39
N VAL A 105 7.93 -16.07 5.49
CA VAL A 105 8.03 -16.31 4.03
C VAL A 105 9.03 -17.42 3.71
N GLU A 106 10.18 -17.39 4.36
CA GLU A 106 11.27 -18.37 4.17
C GLU A 106 10.93 -19.77 4.69
N GLU A 107 9.86 -19.93 5.48
CA GLU A 107 9.36 -21.20 6.02
C GLU A 107 8.10 -21.68 5.28
N MET A 108 7.52 -20.85 4.39
CA MET A 108 6.31 -21.13 3.62
C MET A 108 6.65 -21.43 2.16
N THR A 109 5.88 -22.35 1.56
CA THR A 109 5.92 -22.57 0.11
C THR A 109 5.25 -21.42 -0.65
N LEU A 110 5.52 -21.28 -1.96
CA LEU A 110 4.83 -20.30 -2.81
C LEU A 110 3.30 -20.44 -2.72
N ALA A 111 2.79 -21.67 -2.71
CA ALA A 111 1.35 -21.91 -2.63
C ALA A 111 0.74 -21.34 -1.33
N GLU A 112 1.43 -21.54 -0.19
CA GLU A 112 1.01 -21.01 1.12
C GLU A 112 1.10 -19.49 1.17
N VAL A 113 2.17 -18.88 0.64
CA VAL A 113 2.31 -17.42 0.58
C VAL A 113 1.23 -16.81 -0.31
N ARG A 114 0.96 -17.38 -1.48
CA ARG A 114 -0.08 -16.89 -2.40
C ARG A 114 -1.51 -17.14 -1.93
N ALA A 115 -1.72 -18.03 -0.94
CA ALA A 115 -3.01 -18.18 -0.28
C ALA A 115 -3.34 -16.99 0.64
N CYS A 116 -2.32 -16.27 1.12
CA CYS A 116 -2.51 -15.04 1.90
C CYS A 116 -3.04 -13.91 1.02
N ARG A 117 -3.93 -13.09 1.58
CA ARG A 117 -4.53 -11.93 0.91
C ARG A 117 -4.04 -10.64 1.54
N LEU A 118 -3.64 -9.69 0.69
CA LEU A 118 -3.29 -8.33 1.11
C LEU A 118 -4.52 -7.64 1.74
N GLN A 119 -4.29 -6.86 2.78
CA GLN A 119 -5.37 -6.43 3.69
C GLN A 119 -6.37 -5.46 3.06
N ALA A 120 -5.91 -4.45 2.33
CA ALA A 120 -6.77 -3.41 1.80
C ALA A 120 -7.34 -3.75 0.40
N CYS A 121 -6.63 -4.50 -0.46
CA CYS A 121 -7.08 -4.83 -1.81
C CYS A 121 -7.55 -6.28 -2.00
N SER A 122 -7.25 -7.18 -1.05
CA SER A 122 -7.50 -8.63 -1.14
C SER A 122 -6.79 -9.36 -2.30
N GLU A 123 -5.80 -8.73 -2.93
CA GLU A 123 -4.95 -9.40 -3.92
C GLU A 123 -4.08 -10.48 -3.24
N PRO A 124 -3.70 -11.56 -3.94
CA PRO A 124 -2.71 -12.49 -3.44
C PRO A 124 -1.34 -11.80 -3.35
N VAL A 125 -0.48 -12.25 -2.44
CA VAL A 125 0.93 -11.83 -2.44
C VAL A 125 1.52 -12.14 -3.82
N PRO A 126 2.09 -11.16 -4.56
CA PRO A 126 2.55 -11.38 -5.92
C PRO A 126 3.94 -12.05 -5.94
N THR A 127 4.20 -12.75 -7.03
CA THR A 127 5.56 -13.17 -7.40
C THR A 127 6.33 -12.01 -8.03
N LEU A 128 7.64 -12.14 -8.15
CA LEU A 128 8.46 -11.20 -8.93
C LEU A 128 7.97 -11.11 -10.39
N GLU A 129 7.58 -12.24 -10.99
CA GLU A 129 7.07 -12.27 -12.36
C GLU A 129 5.74 -11.50 -12.51
N ASP A 130 4.83 -11.59 -11.52
CA ASP A 130 3.58 -10.84 -11.52
C ASP A 130 3.84 -9.33 -11.54
N VAL A 131 4.81 -8.84 -10.74
CA VAL A 131 5.13 -7.41 -10.68
C VAL A 131 5.92 -6.95 -11.91
N LEU A 132 6.96 -7.67 -12.32
CA LEU A 132 7.75 -7.29 -13.51
C LEU A 132 6.93 -7.38 -14.79
N GLY A 133 5.96 -8.28 -14.84
CA GLY A 133 4.98 -8.39 -15.93
C GLY A 133 4.13 -7.12 -16.12
N VAL A 134 3.91 -6.33 -15.08
CA VAL A 134 3.21 -5.03 -15.19
C VAL A 134 3.96 -4.08 -16.12
N PHE A 135 5.28 -4.13 -16.12
CA PHE A 135 6.12 -3.24 -16.92
C PHE A 135 6.28 -3.70 -18.38
N GLY A 136 6.05 -4.99 -18.65
CA GLY A 136 6.00 -5.52 -20.03
C GLY A 136 7.26 -5.26 -20.88
N GLY A 137 8.45 -5.20 -20.27
CA GLY A 137 9.71 -4.91 -20.97
C GLY A 137 9.85 -3.47 -21.47
N ARG A 138 9.09 -2.52 -20.93
CA ARG A 138 9.17 -1.08 -21.27
C ARG A 138 10.56 -0.52 -20.99
N GLY A 139 11.02 0.38 -21.89
CA GLY A 139 12.29 1.11 -21.75
C GLY A 139 12.17 2.45 -21.00
N ASP A 140 10.94 2.90 -20.69
CA ASP A 140 10.63 4.21 -20.07
C ASP A 140 10.28 4.10 -18.59
N VAL A 141 10.76 3.06 -17.90
CA VAL A 141 10.60 2.87 -16.45
C VAL A 141 11.96 2.60 -15.80
N PHE A 142 12.04 2.81 -14.49
CA PHE A 142 13.16 2.39 -13.67
C PHE A 142 12.66 1.72 -12.38
N VAL A 143 13.19 0.52 -12.05
CA VAL A 143 12.74 -0.28 -10.91
C VAL A 143 13.94 -0.62 -10.03
N GLU A 144 13.90 -0.21 -8.78
CA GLU A 144 14.79 -0.70 -7.72
C GLU A 144 14.24 -2.01 -7.14
N LEU A 145 15.03 -3.07 -7.28
CA LEU A 145 14.72 -4.42 -6.82
C LEU A 145 15.46 -4.66 -5.51
N GLU A 146 14.84 -4.33 -4.36
CA GLU A 146 15.51 -4.48 -3.06
C GLU A 146 15.58 -5.94 -2.63
N MET A 147 16.80 -6.42 -2.45
CA MET A 147 17.10 -7.77 -2.00
C MET A 147 16.93 -7.89 -0.48
N LYS A 148 15.88 -8.57 -0.02
CA LYS A 148 15.61 -8.85 1.40
C LYS A 148 16.24 -10.18 1.86
N ALA A 149 17.25 -10.64 1.16
CA ALA A 149 18.00 -11.87 1.46
C ALA A 149 19.29 -11.52 2.23
N TYR A 150 19.30 -11.81 3.50
CA TYR A 150 20.45 -11.53 4.37
C TYR A 150 21.09 -12.83 4.86
N PRO A 151 22.45 -12.95 4.86
CA PRO A 151 23.13 -14.15 5.34
C PRO A 151 22.61 -14.61 6.70
N GLY A 152 22.24 -15.88 6.81
CA GLY A 152 21.65 -16.45 8.03
C GLY A 152 21.29 -17.93 7.87
N ALA A 153 20.45 -18.44 8.75
CA ALA A 153 20.10 -19.85 8.78
C ALA A 153 19.42 -20.33 7.48
N PHE A 154 18.52 -19.52 6.90
CA PHE A 154 17.89 -19.83 5.63
C PHE A 154 18.78 -19.44 4.44
N TYR A 155 19.26 -18.19 4.40
CA TYR A 155 20.14 -17.71 3.34
C TYR A 155 21.60 -18.12 3.62
N THR A 156 21.87 -19.43 3.55
CA THR A 156 23.24 -19.96 3.53
C THR A 156 23.99 -19.43 2.31
N PRO A 157 25.33 -19.52 2.22
CA PRO A 157 26.07 -19.03 1.06
C PRO A 157 25.55 -19.56 -0.29
N ASP A 158 25.17 -20.85 -0.35
CA ASP A 158 24.64 -21.47 -1.56
C ASP A 158 23.24 -20.95 -1.90
N VAL A 159 22.33 -20.91 -0.91
CA VAL A 159 20.95 -20.40 -1.08
C VAL A 159 20.97 -18.91 -1.47
N LEU A 160 21.86 -18.11 -0.88
CA LEU A 160 22.00 -16.70 -1.24
C LEU A 160 22.51 -16.52 -2.68
N ALA A 161 23.45 -17.37 -3.11
CA ALA A 161 23.92 -17.35 -4.49
C ALA A 161 22.82 -17.81 -5.47
N ASP A 162 22.01 -18.81 -5.10
CA ASP A 162 20.85 -19.25 -5.89
C ASP A 162 19.79 -18.15 -6.00
N TYR A 163 19.49 -17.46 -4.87
CA TYR A 163 18.62 -16.30 -4.84
C TYR A 163 19.08 -15.21 -5.83
N CYS A 164 20.36 -14.83 -5.76
CA CYS A 164 20.91 -13.81 -6.64
C CYS A 164 20.87 -14.23 -8.13
N ARG A 165 21.14 -15.51 -8.44
CA ARG A 165 21.03 -16.04 -9.82
C ARG A 165 19.60 -16.03 -10.33
N ALA A 166 18.64 -16.50 -9.52
CA ALA A 166 17.22 -16.54 -9.88
C ALA A 166 16.68 -15.12 -10.12
N LEU A 167 17.03 -14.18 -9.23
CA LEU A 167 16.61 -12.80 -9.30
C LEU A 167 17.16 -12.11 -10.58
N GLU A 168 18.45 -12.25 -10.85
CA GLU A 168 19.09 -11.69 -12.08
C GLU A 168 18.49 -12.29 -13.34
N ALA A 169 18.35 -13.61 -13.40
CA ALA A 169 17.78 -14.29 -14.56
C ALA A 169 16.34 -13.84 -14.85
N THR A 170 15.51 -13.68 -13.80
CA THR A 170 14.14 -13.21 -13.94
C THR A 170 14.07 -11.76 -14.40
N ALA A 171 14.86 -10.87 -13.77
CA ALA A 171 14.89 -9.45 -14.14
C ALA A 171 15.40 -9.27 -15.59
N ARG A 172 16.47 -9.94 -15.98
CA ARG A 172 17.02 -9.89 -17.33
C ARG A 172 16.06 -10.41 -18.40
N ARG A 173 15.23 -11.38 -18.07
CA ARG A 173 14.22 -11.94 -18.99
C ARG A 173 13.03 -11.01 -19.19
N LEU A 174 12.59 -10.28 -18.14
CA LEU A 174 11.34 -9.53 -18.14
C LEU A 174 11.51 -8.02 -18.30
N MET A 175 12.69 -7.47 -18.02
CA MET A 175 12.96 -6.04 -18.04
C MET A 175 13.88 -5.64 -19.19
N ALA A 176 13.67 -4.45 -19.71
CA ALA A 176 14.59 -3.89 -20.69
C ALA A 176 15.95 -3.55 -20.03
N PRO A 177 17.09 -3.67 -20.76
CA PRO A 177 18.40 -3.29 -20.23
C PRO A 177 18.41 -1.82 -19.74
N GLY A 178 19.03 -1.58 -18.57
CA GLY A 178 19.16 -0.25 -17.99
C GLY A 178 17.91 0.27 -17.25
N THR A 179 16.83 -0.53 -17.14
CA THR A 179 15.58 -0.12 -16.49
C THR A 179 15.42 -0.65 -15.07
N TYR A 180 16.44 -1.30 -14.51
CA TYR A 180 16.39 -1.82 -13.14
C TYR A 180 17.78 -1.81 -12.49
N ALA A 181 17.80 -1.89 -11.16
CA ALA A 181 18.99 -2.13 -10.36
C ALA A 181 18.64 -3.00 -9.14
N PHE A 182 19.57 -3.87 -8.74
CA PHE A 182 19.45 -4.65 -7.50
C PHE A 182 19.98 -3.84 -6.33
N THR A 183 19.13 -3.52 -5.37
CA THR A 183 19.51 -2.71 -4.23
C THR A 183 19.49 -3.53 -2.93
N CYS A 184 20.32 -3.18 -1.96
CA CYS A 184 20.34 -3.85 -0.66
C CYS A 184 21.01 -2.99 0.42
N PHE A 185 20.54 -3.14 1.66
CA PHE A 185 21.24 -2.64 2.86
C PHE A 185 22.45 -3.50 3.21
N ASN A 186 22.40 -4.80 2.90
CA ASN A 186 23.44 -5.76 3.31
C ASN A 186 24.56 -5.85 2.28
N THR A 187 25.76 -5.45 2.68
CA THR A 187 26.96 -5.45 1.82
C THR A 187 27.41 -6.84 1.38
N ASN A 188 27.19 -7.89 2.20
CA ASN A 188 27.52 -9.26 1.81
C ASN A 188 26.60 -9.75 0.69
N THR A 189 25.29 -9.43 0.75
CA THR A 189 24.34 -9.77 -0.32
C THR A 189 24.73 -9.08 -1.63
N LEU A 190 25.12 -7.79 -1.58
CA LEU A 190 25.62 -7.07 -2.75
C LEU A 190 26.90 -7.71 -3.32
N ALA A 191 27.82 -8.13 -2.45
CA ALA A 191 29.04 -8.82 -2.86
C ALA A 191 28.74 -10.16 -3.55
N VAL A 192 27.78 -10.95 -3.03
CA VAL A 192 27.33 -12.19 -3.68
C VAL A 192 26.67 -11.90 -5.02
N MET A 193 25.75 -10.90 -5.11
CA MET A 193 25.15 -10.49 -6.39
C MET A 193 26.23 -10.11 -7.41
N ARG A 194 27.24 -9.33 -7.01
CA ARG A 194 28.36 -8.95 -7.88
C ARG A 194 29.17 -10.16 -8.33
N ALA A 195 29.35 -11.18 -7.45
CA ALA A 195 30.09 -12.39 -7.80
C ALA A 195 29.34 -13.27 -8.81
N VAL A 196 28.01 -13.42 -8.68
CA VAL A 196 27.20 -14.27 -9.56
C VAL A 196 26.76 -13.56 -10.85
N ALA A 197 26.64 -12.24 -10.83
CA ALA A 197 26.24 -11.41 -11.95
C ALA A 197 27.12 -10.15 -12.05
N PRO A 198 28.37 -10.25 -12.56
CA PRO A 198 29.37 -9.17 -12.52
C PRO A 198 28.95 -7.88 -13.23
N THR A 199 28.05 -7.95 -14.20
CA THR A 199 27.56 -6.80 -14.99
C THR A 199 26.21 -6.27 -14.51
N ALA A 200 25.57 -6.93 -13.54
CA ALA A 200 24.28 -6.50 -13.03
C ALA A 200 24.38 -5.12 -12.35
N PRO A 201 23.45 -4.19 -12.64
CA PRO A 201 23.43 -2.90 -11.94
C PRO A 201 23.05 -3.10 -10.49
N THR A 202 23.86 -2.55 -9.57
CA THR A 202 23.63 -2.67 -8.12
C THR A 202 23.65 -1.30 -7.45
N GLY A 203 22.90 -1.18 -6.32
CA GLY A 203 22.84 0.02 -5.49
C GLY A 203 22.94 -0.32 -4.01
N TYR A 204 23.63 0.53 -3.24
CA TYR A 204 23.77 0.38 -1.80
C TYR A 204 22.75 1.25 -1.07
N ILE A 205 21.93 0.66 -0.19
CA ILE A 205 20.94 1.38 0.62
C ILE A 205 21.51 1.62 2.02
N VAL A 206 21.36 2.85 2.51
CA VAL A 206 21.88 3.31 3.79
C VAL A 206 20.73 3.78 4.68
N GLY A 207 20.65 3.27 5.91
CA GLY A 207 19.66 3.66 6.92
C GLY A 207 19.96 4.98 7.64
N ALA A 208 20.82 5.82 7.07
CA ALA A 208 21.28 7.08 7.64
C ALA A 208 21.44 8.15 6.55
N GLY A 209 21.91 9.34 6.92
CA GLY A 209 22.41 10.31 5.94
C GLY A 209 23.65 9.79 5.22
N LEU A 210 23.81 10.21 3.99
CA LEU A 210 25.00 9.86 3.21
C LEU A 210 26.26 10.51 3.79
N ASP A 211 27.35 9.73 3.85
CA ASP A 211 28.69 10.18 4.23
C ASP A 211 29.79 9.53 3.36
N GLU A 212 31.03 9.94 3.59
CA GLU A 212 32.20 9.43 2.84
C GLU A 212 32.39 7.91 2.96
N THR A 213 32.09 7.34 4.12
CA THR A 213 32.23 5.88 4.36
C THR A 213 31.22 5.11 3.50
N HIS A 214 30.01 5.62 3.39
CA HIS A 214 28.96 5.02 2.54
C HIS A 214 29.32 5.10 1.06
N ILE A 215 29.85 6.25 0.60
CA ILE A 215 30.31 6.44 -0.79
C ILE A 215 31.47 5.48 -1.09
N ALA A 216 32.46 5.40 -0.20
CA ALA A 216 33.60 4.48 -0.37
C ALA A 216 33.15 3.02 -0.40
N THR A 217 32.21 2.63 0.47
CA THR A 217 31.63 1.28 0.51
C THR A 217 30.89 0.94 -0.79
N ALA A 218 30.03 1.83 -1.28
CA ALA A 218 29.30 1.62 -2.52
C ALA A 218 30.27 1.43 -3.71
N ARG A 219 31.33 2.23 -3.79
CA ARG A 219 32.39 2.08 -4.81
C ARG A 219 33.13 0.76 -4.71
N ALA A 220 33.56 0.39 -3.50
CA ALA A 220 34.27 -0.87 -3.25
C ALA A 220 33.45 -2.10 -3.69
N LEU A 221 32.12 -2.03 -3.51
CA LEU A 221 31.15 -3.05 -3.97
C LEU A 221 30.84 -2.97 -5.47
N GLY A 222 31.34 -1.96 -6.18
CA GLY A 222 31.03 -1.73 -7.60
C GLY A 222 29.57 -1.31 -7.85
N CYS A 223 28.93 -0.68 -6.86
CA CYS A 223 27.57 -0.14 -7.03
C CYS A 223 27.58 1.05 -7.99
N GLY A 224 26.49 1.23 -8.74
CA GLY A 224 26.25 2.40 -9.58
C GLY A 224 25.35 3.45 -8.91
N SER A 225 24.77 3.12 -7.76
CA SER A 225 23.90 4.04 -7.01
C SER A 225 24.03 3.87 -5.51
N VAL A 226 23.61 4.91 -4.78
CA VAL A 226 23.43 4.89 -3.33
C VAL A 226 22.09 5.49 -2.98
N ALA A 227 21.36 4.88 -2.01
CA ALA A 227 20.11 5.41 -1.48
C ALA A 227 20.28 5.72 0.00
N ALA A 228 19.88 6.93 0.44
CA ALA A 228 20.09 7.41 1.81
C ALA A 228 18.91 8.25 2.33
N LEU A 229 18.84 8.45 3.66
CA LEU A 229 17.86 9.35 4.26
C LEU A 229 18.02 10.78 3.74
N GLY A 230 16.95 11.34 3.19
CA GLY A 230 16.98 12.66 2.56
C GLY A 230 17.22 13.81 3.55
N GLY A 231 16.63 13.75 4.76
CA GLY A 231 16.78 14.79 5.77
C GLY A 231 18.25 15.09 6.13
N PRO A 232 19.00 14.13 6.64
CA PRO A 232 20.39 14.33 7.09
C PRO A 232 21.42 14.37 5.95
N THR A 233 21.10 13.97 4.72
CA THR A 233 22.04 14.03 3.59
C THR A 233 22.21 15.48 3.12
N THR A 234 23.46 15.94 2.99
CA THR A 234 23.79 17.28 2.51
C THR A 234 24.02 17.32 1.00
N LYS A 235 23.90 18.51 0.40
CA LYS A 235 24.26 18.72 -1.01
C LYS A 235 25.72 18.31 -1.31
N GLU A 236 26.62 18.66 -0.42
CA GLU A 236 28.04 18.31 -0.56
C GLU A 236 28.25 16.79 -0.68
N MET A 237 27.52 15.98 0.12
CA MET A 237 27.63 14.53 0.03
C MET A 237 27.04 13.98 -1.27
N VAL A 238 25.96 14.58 -1.78
CA VAL A 238 25.41 14.25 -3.10
C VAL A 238 26.42 14.56 -4.21
N ASP A 239 27.01 15.76 -4.18
CA ASP A 239 28.04 16.15 -5.16
C ASP A 239 29.26 15.22 -5.13
N ARG A 240 29.69 14.77 -3.94
CA ARG A 240 30.78 13.79 -3.77
C ARG A 240 30.42 12.41 -4.31
N ALA A 241 29.17 11.95 -4.09
CA ALA A 241 28.69 10.71 -4.68
C ALA A 241 28.70 10.77 -6.21
N HIS A 242 28.23 11.86 -6.80
CA HIS A 242 28.29 12.10 -8.23
C HIS A 242 29.73 12.12 -8.76
N ALA A 243 30.64 12.83 -8.06
CA ALA A 243 32.05 12.82 -8.42
C ALA A 243 32.69 11.42 -8.33
N ALA A 244 32.11 10.55 -7.50
CA ALA A 244 32.50 9.13 -7.41
C ALA A 244 31.81 8.23 -8.45
N GLY A 245 30.98 8.78 -9.35
CA GLY A 245 30.24 8.03 -10.39
C GLY A 245 28.99 7.31 -9.88
N LEU A 246 28.44 7.72 -8.72
CA LEU A 246 27.22 7.14 -8.14
C LEU A 246 26.02 8.05 -8.41
N THR A 247 24.88 7.48 -8.80
CA THR A 247 23.60 8.19 -8.71
C THR A 247 23.02 8.11 -7.29
N VAL A 248 22.25 9.13 -6.88
CA VAL A 248 21.75 9.26 -5.51
C VAL A 248 20.24 9.23 -5.48
N CYS A 249 19.67 8.32 -4.68
CA CYS A 249 18.26 8.28 -4.30
C CYS A 249 18.10 8.79 -2.86
N LEU A 250 17.18 9.74 -2.64
CA LEU A 250 16.88 10.21 -1.29
C LEU A 250 15.49 9.76 -0.84
N TRP A 251 15.38 9.14 0.33
CA TRP A 251 14.14 8.63 0.93
C TRP A 251 13.99 9.09 2.38
N MET A 252 12.76 9.26 3.00
CA MET A 252 11.47 9.24 2.30
C MET A 252 11.10 10.65 1.86
N CYS A 253 10.48 10.76 0.69
CA CYS A 253 9.97 12.00 0.14
C CYS A 253 8.44 11.95 0.15
N GLN A 254 7.80 12.68 1.07
CA GLN A 254 6.36 12.57 1.30
C GLN A 254 5.59 13.86 0.97
N SER A 255 6.30 14.89 0.50
CA SER A 255 5.69 16.17 0.16
C SER A 255 6.42 16.87 -1.00
N ARG A 256 5.74 17.85 -1.62
CA ARG A 256 6.37 18.72 -2.61
C ARG A 256 7.59 19.47 -2.04
N ALA A 257 7.55 19.83 -0.76
CA ALA A 257 8.67 20.49 -0.10
C ALA A 257 9.88 19.55 0.04
N ASP A 258 9.65 18.28 0.38
CA ASP A 258 10.71 17.25 0.45
C ASP A 258 11.34 17.05 -0.94
N TRP A 259 10.51 16.98 -1.99
CA TRP A 259 10.97 16.83 -3.38
C TRP A 259 11.83 18.04 -3.80
N ALA A 260 11.37 19.26 -3.51
CA ALA A 260 12.11 20.47 -3.83
C ALA A 260 13.45 20.54 -3.06
N ALA A 261 13.46 20.11 -1.80
CA ALA A 261 14.69 20.01 -1.01
C ALA A 261 15.66 18.96 -1.57
N ALA A 262 15.16 17.81 -2.02
CA ALA A 262 15.97 16.79 -2.68
C ALA A 262 16.53 17.30 -4.03
N ALA A 263 15.73 18.00 -4.82
CA ALA A 263 16.13 18.64 -6.07
C ALA A 263 17.25 19.68 -5.83
N ALA A 264 17.11 20.51 -4.80
CA ALA A 264 18.13 21.50 -4.43
C ALA A 264 19.46 20.86 -4.00
N LYS A 265 19.42 19.64 -3.47
CA LYS A 265 20.62 18.84 -3.14
C LYS A 265 21.22 18.16 -4.37
N GLY A 266 20.50 18.08 -5.49
CA GLY A 266 20.94 17.41 -6.73
C GLY A 266 20.63 15.93 -6.75
N ALA A 267 19.67 15.42 -5.98
CA ALA A 267 19.28 14.02 -6.03
C ALA A 267 18.79 13.61 -7.44
N ASP A 268 19.11 12.40 -7.85
CA ASP A 268 18.62 11.83 -9.12
C ASP A 268 17.22 11.24 -8.97
N ARG A 269 16.94 10.65 -7.81
CA ARG A 269 15.68 9.98 -7.51
C ARG A 269 15.24 10.27 -6.07
N VAL A 270 13.94 10.15 -5.85
CA VAL A 270 13.33 10.16 -4.51
C VAL A 270 12.29 9.05 -4.40
N THR A 271 12.16 8.46 -3.21
CA THR A 271 11.21 7.38 -2.94
C THR A 271 10.04 7.90 -2.11
N SER A 272 8.80 7.65 -2.54
CA SER A 272 7.57 8.13 -1.90
C SER A 272 6.54 7.03 -1.67
N ASP A 273 5.86 7.09 -0.53
CA ASP A 273 4.69 6.26 -0.23
C ASP A 273 3.44 6.74 -1.02
N TYR A 274 3.45 8.00 -1.49
CA TYR A 274 2.33 8.67 -2.17
C TYR A 274 2.76 9.23 -3.53
N PRO A 275 3.29 8.41 -4.46
CA PRO A 275 3.90 8.89 -5.69
C PRO A 275 2.91 9.60 -6.62
N VAL A 276 1.64 9.18 -6.67
CA VAL A 276 0.62 9.81 -7.52
C VAL A 276 0.27 11.19 -6.99
N LEU A 277 -0.08 11.32 -5.71
CA LEU A 277 -0.42 12.60 -5.10
C LEU A 277 0.77 13.57 -5.10
N LEU A 278 1.98 13.07 -4.81
CA LEU A 278 3.21 13.86 -4.86
C LEU A 278 3.47 14.39 -6.27
N THR A 279 3.41 13.55 -7.29
CA THR A 279 3.64 13.95 -8.70
C THR A 279 2.62 15.02 -9.12
N ARG A 280 1.34 14.84 -8.79
CA ARG A 280 0.31 15.85 -9.05
C ARG A 280 0.62 17.20 -8.40
N ALA A 281 1.07 17.18 -7.14
CA ALA A 281 1.46 18.41 -6.42
C ALA A 281 2.68 19.09 -7.07
N ILE A 282 3.67 18.32 -7.53
CA ILE A 282 4.85 18.82 -8.28
C ILE A 282 4.42 19.49 -9.59
N GLU A 283 3.49 18.89 -10.32
CA GLU A 283 2.95 19.37 -11.59
C GLU A 283 1.99 20.58 -11.44
N GLY A 284 1.73 21.05 -10.22
CA GLY A 284 0.81 22.16 -9.96
C GLY A 284 -0.67 21.79 -10.10
N ARG A 285 -1.00 20.50 -10.01
CA ARG A 285 -2.37 19.95 -10.04
C ARG A 285 -2.76 19.29 -8.70
N PRO A 286 -2.66 20.01 -7.55
CA PRO A 286 -3.01 19.43 -6.26
C PRO A 286 -4.50 19.12 -6.19
N LYS A 287 -4.88 18.21 -5.28
CA LYS A 287 -6.28 17.94 -4.95
C LYS A 287 -6.93 19.17 -4.31
N LYS A 288 -8.24 19.29 -4.42
CA LYS A 288 -9.05 20.39 -3.83
C LYS A 288 -10.08 19.86 -2.84
N VAL A 289 -10.50 18.61 -3.00
CA VAL A 289 -11.50 17.94 -2.18
C VAL A 289 -10.90 16.73 -1.50
N VAL A 290 -11.17 16.59 -0.20
CA VAL A 290 -10.83 15.41 0.59
C VAL A 290 -12.14 14.76 1.04
N ALA A 291 -12.48 13.64 0.41
CA ALA A 291 -13.58 12.78 0.80
C ALA A 291 -13.05 11.68 1.73
N MET A 292 -13.77 11.37 2.80
CA MET A 292 -13.28 10.46 3.84
C MET A 292 -14.36 9.50 4.31
N ASP A 293 -13.98 8.23 4.52
CA ASP A 293 -14.75 7.35 5.38
C ASP A 293 -14.49 7.69 6.86
N LEU A 294 -15.33 7.18 7.76
CA LEU A 294 -15.24 7.44 9.19
C LEU A 294 -14.77 6.22 9.99
N ASP A 295 -15.55 5.14 9.92
CA ASP A 295 -15.36 3.93 10.73
C ASP A 295 -14.12 3.15 10.26
N ALA A 296 -13.17 2.85 11.15
CA ALA A 296 -11.86 2.25 10.91
C ALA A 296 -10.87 3.15 10.12
N THR A 297 -11.32 4.29 9.58
CA THR A 297 -10.50 5.28 8.87
C THR A 297 -10.06 6.41 9.79
N LEU A 298 -11.01 7.14 10.43
CA LEU A 298 -10.72 8.23 11.35
C LEU A 298 -10.87 7.83 12.82
N CYS A 299 -11.64 6.79 13.11
CA CYS A 299 -11.89 6.32 14.47
C CYS A 299 -12.17 4.81 14.47
N GLN A 300 -12.12 4.19 15.63
CA GLN A 300 -12.57 2.82 15.78
C GLN A 300 -14.05 2.71 15.38
N HIS A 301 -14.43 1.57 14.82
CA HIS A 301 -15.80 1.33 14.37
C HIS A 301 -16.85 1.71 15.42
N ARG A 302 -17.78 2.59 15.05
CA ARG A 302 -18.87 3.13 15.90
C ARG A 302 -18.40 3.81 17.20
N SER A 303 -17.16 4.30 17.23
CA SER A 303 -16.59 5.00 18.39
C SER A 303 -16.42 6.50 18.12
N PRO A 304 -16.35 7.35 19.14
CA PRO A 304 -16.08 8.77 18.94
C PRO A 304 -14.76 9.03 18.25
N LEU A 305 -14.70 10.12 17.49
CA LEU A 305 -13.49 10.57 16.81
C LEU A 305 -12.39 10.94 17.83
N PRO A 306 -11.19 10.31 17.78
CA PRO A 306 -10.08 10.64 18.66
C PRO A 306 -9.60 12.09 18.49
N ALA A 307 -9.15 12.73 19.56
CA ALA A 307 -8.73 14.13 19.54
C ALA A 307 -7.59 14.43 18.54
N HIS A 308 -6.62 13.52 18.39
CA HIS A 308 -5.52 13.67 17.44
C HIS A 308 -6.00 13.61 15.98
N ASN A 309 -6.97 12.75 15.66
CA ASN A 309 -7.55 12.67 14.32
C ASN A 309 -8.51 13.84 14.05
N LEU A 310 -9.21 14.34 15.06
CA LEU A 310 -9.98 15.58 14.94
C LEU A 310 -9.07 16.78 14.62
N ALA A 311 -7.88 16.85 15.23
CA ALA A 311 -6.90 17.90 14.91
C ALA A 311 -6.42 17.80 13.45
N ALA A 312 -6.15 16.58 12.95
CA ALA A 312 -5.79 16.35 11.56
C ALA A 312 -6.93 16.69 10.60
N LEU A 313 -8.17 16.32 10.93
CA LEU A 313 -9.37 16.70 10.17
C LEU A 313 -9.50 18.22 10.06
N LYS A 314 -9.34 18.95 11.16
CA LYS A 314 -9.37 20.42 11.17
C LYS A 314 -8.28 21.04 10.29
N ALA A 315 -7.08 20.45 10.29
CA ALA A 315 -5.98 20.89 9.43
C ALA A 315 -6.26 20.66 7.94
N LEU A 316 -6.91 19.54 7.59
CA LEU A 316 -7.39 19.27 6.23
C LEU A 316 -8.47 20.27 5.82
N ASP A 317 -9.49 20.46 6.66
CA ASP A 317 -10.64 21.33 6.38
C ASP A 317 -10.25 22.82 6.24
N ALA A 318 -9.15 23.22 6.85
CA ALA A 318 -8.58 24.56 6.66
C ALA A 318 -7.95 24.78 5.26
N ARG A 319 -7.70 23.71 4.49
CA ARG A 319 -7.00 23.77 3.20
C ARG A 319 -7.81 23.20 2.03
N TYR A 320 -8.71 22.26 2.32
CA TYR A 320 -9.48 21.51 1.33
C TYR A 320 -10.96 21.61 1.62
N LYS A 321 -11.81 21.46 0.61
CA LYS A 321 -13.21 21.19 0.87
C LYS A 321 -13.32 19.74 1.33
N CYS A 322 -13.72 19.54 2.60
CA CYS A 322 -13.84 18.22 3.21
C CYS A 322 -15.29 17.71 3.17
N VAL A 323 -15.45 16.39 2.98
CA VAL A 323 -16.77 15.72 3.05
C VAL A 323 -16.61 14.32 3.64
N MET A 324 -17.55 13.93 4.49
CA MET A 324 -17.62 12.56 5.04
C MET A 324 -18.54 11.69 4.19
N ILE A 325 -18.04 10.53 3.75
CA ILE A 325 -18.79 9.59 2.89
C ILE A 325 -18.89 8.24 3.61
N GLY A 326 -20.05 7.92 4.18
CA GLY A 326 -20.17 6.75 5.03
C GLY A 326 -21.30 5.78 4.68
N ALA A 327 -21.16 4.53 5.16
CA ALA A 327 -22.21 3.52 5.09
C ALA A 327 -23.36 3.80 6.06
N GLY A 328 -23.09 4.48 7.18
CA GLY A 328 -24.08 4.86 8.17
C GLY A 328 -24.95 6.04 7.76
N ASN A 329 -26.06 6.26 8.47
CA ASN A 329 -26.88 7.45 8.26
C ASN A 329 -26.18 8.73 8.72
N ALA A 330 -26.45 9.84 8.05
CA ALA A 330 -25.79 11.11 8.30
C ALA A 330 -25.90 11.63 9.74
N PRO A 331 -27.05 11.53 10.45
CA PRO A 331 -27.13 11.93 11.85
C PRO A 331 -26.24 11.11 12.80
N ARG A 332 -26.02 9.81 12.53
CA ARG A 332 -25.11 8.98 13.32
C ARG A 332 -23.66 9.44 13.09
N ILE A 333 -23.27 9.59 11.84
CA ILE A 333 -21.94 10.05 11.46
C ILE A 333 -21.63 11.39 12.11
N TYR A 334 -22.56 12.35 12.03
CA TYR A 334 -22.39 13.68 12.62
C TYR A 334 -22.12 13.63 14.13
N ARG A 335 -22.95 12.86 14.88
CA ARG A 335 -22.75 12.69 16.32
C ARG A 335 -21.44 12.00 16.66
N GLN A 336 -21.05 10.99 15.88
CA GLN A 336 -19.79 10.24 16.08
C GLN A 336 -18.57 11.13 15.87
N MET A 337 -18.65 12.13 14.98
CA MET A 337 -17.62 13.15 14.74
C MET A 337 -17.61 14.27 15.81
N GLY A 338 -18.41 14.16 16.89
CA GLY A 338 -18.53 15.23 17.88
C GLY A 338 -19.21 16.47 17.34
N ASN A 339 -20.11 16.30 16.37
CA ASN A 339 -20.84 17.37 15.67
C ASN A 339 -19.92 18.33 14.90
N TYR A 340 -18.81 17.82 14.36
CA TYR A 340 -17.91 18.63 13.54
C TYR A 340 -18.62 19.06 12.24
N PRO A 341 -18.57 20.38 11.86
CA PRO A 341 -19.45 20.93 10.84
C PRO A 341 -18.89 20.80 9.42
N ILE A 342 -18.85 19.59 8.87
CA ILE A 342 -18.60 19.32 7.45
C ILE A 342 -19.76 18.56 6.83
N ASP A 343 -19.89 18.62 5.51
CA ASP A 343 -20.93 17.90 4.78
C ASP A 343 -20.79 16.39 4.95
N ILE A 344 -21.93 15.70 4.98
CA ILE A 344 -21.98 14.24 5.17
C ILE A 344 -22.85 13.61 4.09
N VAL A 345 -22.29 12.64 3.38
CA VAL A 345 -23.04 11.76 2.50
C VAL A 345 -23.14 10.39 3.16
N GLY A 346 -24.32 10.09 3.71
CA GLY A 346 -24.58 8.84 4.42
C GLY A 346 -25.28 7.80 3.55
N ASN A 347 -25.37 6.56 4.07
CA ASN A 347 -26.02 5.43 3.43
C ASN A 347 -25.61 5.26 1.97
N TYR A 348 -24.28 5.27 1.69
CA TYR A 348 -23.71 5.11 0.34
C TYR A 348 -24.23 6.12 -0.71
N GLY A 349 -24.67 7.32 -0.30
CA GLY A 349 -25.21 8.34 -1.20
C GLY A 349 -26.72 8.53 -1.15
N MET A 350 -27.43 7.75 -0.35
CA MET A 350 -28.89 7.88 -0.18
C MET A 350 -29.30 9.02 0.75
N GLN A 351 -28.36 9.55 1.54
CA GLN A 351 -28.59 10.75 2.37
C GLN A 351 -27.47 11.76 2.11
N VAL A 352 -27.85 13.03 1.98
CA VAL A 352 -26.90 14.15 1.96
C VAL A 352 -27.30 15.12 3.07
N ALA A 353 -26.37 15.50 3.88
CA ALA A 353 -26.55 16.48 4.94
C ALA A 353 -25.50 17.58 4.82
N GLU A 354 -25.92 18.80 4.99
CA GLU A 354 -25.08 19.98 5.12
C GLU A 354 -24.90 20.31 6.61
N ALA A 355 -23.69 20.65 7.00
CA ALA A 355 -23.39 21.09 8.35
C ALA A 355 -22.55 22.37 8.30
N ALA A 356 -23.20 23.50 8.51
CA ALA A 356 -22.56 24.82 8.53
C ALA A 356 -23.12 25.65 9.69
N ASP A 357 -22.27 26.48 10.30
CA ASP A 357 -22.64 27.46 11.33
C ASP A 357 -23.42 26.85 12.52
N GLY A 358 -23.06 25.61 12.91
CA GLY A 358 -23.72 24.89 14.00
C GLY A 358 -25.09 24.29 13.64
N ASN A 359 -25.53 24.42 12.39
CA ASN A 359 -26.76 23.84 11.87
C ASN A 359 -26.44 22.56 11.10
N PHE A 360 -27.09 21.45 11.47
CA PHE A 360 -27.07 20.19 10.74
C PHE A 360 -28.43 19.97 10.07
N ARG A 361 -28.44 19.80 8.76
CA ARG A 361 -29.67 19.63 7.98
C ARG A 361 -29.51 18.54 6.93
N ILE A 362 -30.42 17.58 6.91
CA ILE A 362 -30.54 16.64 5.79
C ILE A 362 -31.18 17.37 4.62
N VAL A 363 -30.46 17.52 3.52
CA VAL A 363 -30.93 18.20 2.29
C VAL A 363 -31.44 17.23 1.25
N LYS A 364 -31.03 15.97 1.32
CA LYS A 364 -31.51 14.88 0.45
C LYS A 364 -31.63 13.59 1.25
N ALA A 365 -32.77 12.94 1.14
CA ALA A 365 -32.96 11.59 1.69
C ALA A 365 -33.77 10.77 0.67
N VAL A 366 -33.24 9.60 0.32
CA VAL A 366 -33.93 8.64 -0.55
C VAL A 366 -34.71 7.69 0.35
N THR A 367 -35.96 7.41 -0.04
CA THR A 367 -36.78 6.38 0.57
C THR A 367 -37.16 5.39 -0.52
N ASN A 368 -36.77 4.13 -0.35
CA ASN A 368 -37.05 3.04 -1.27
C ASN A 368 -37.76 1.90 -0.55
N GLU A 369 -38.69 1.27 -1.22
CA GLU A 369 -39.23 0.00 -0.79
C GLU A 369 -38.40 -1.15 -1.36
N VAL A 370 -38.27 -2.22 -0.55
CA VAL A 370 -37.59 -3.46 -0.94
C VAL A 370 -38.53 -4.64 -0.73
N ASP A 371 -38.40 -5.67 -1.56
CA ASP A 371 -39.14 -6.92 -1.38
C ASP A 371 -38.63 -7.68 -0.16
N ARG A 372 -39.29 -7.43 0.97
CA ARG A 372 -38.93 -8.05 2.26
C ARG A 372 -39.11 -9.56 2.25
N ALA A 373 -40.06 -10.10 1.48
CA ALA A 373 -40.29 -11.53 1.38
C ALA A 373 -39.14 -12.21 0.64
N PHE A 374 -38.68 -11.63 -0.48
CA PHE A 374 -37.51 -12.08 -1.22
C PHE A 374 -36.25 -12.10 -0.33
N PHE A 375 -35.97 -11.02 0.39
CA PHE A 375 -34.80 -10.97 1.28
C PHE A 375 -34.86 -12.04 2.36
N ARG A 376 -36.01 -12.24 3.01
CA ARG A 376 -36.18 -13.28 4.02
C ARG A 376 -35.94 -14.68 3.45
N GLU A 377 -36.60 -15.02 2.35
CA GLU A 377 -36.46 -16.32 1.68
C GLU A 377 -35.00 -16.63 1.35
N LYS A 378 -34.29 -15.70 0.69
CA LYS A 378 -32.92 -15.91 0.21
C LYS A 378 -31.89 -15.94 1.35
N THR A 379 -32.02 -15.07 2.33
CA THR A 379 -31.11 -15.07 3.48
C THR A 379 -31.33 -16.28 4.39
N ASP A 380 -32.56 -16.79 4.56
CA ASP A 380 -32.84 -18.03 5.28
C ASP A 380 -32.25 -19.25 4.56
N ALA A 381 -32.29 -19.27 3.23
CA ALA A 381 -31.64 -20.33 2.44
C ALA A 381 -30.11 -20.29 2.63
N LEU A 382 -29.49 -19.11 2.57
CA LEU A 382 -28.06 -18.93 2.81
C LEU A 382 -27.67 -19.35 4.24
N ARG A 383 -28.45 -18.97 5.26
CA ARG A 383 -28.23 -19.39 6.65
C ARG A 383 -28.18 -20.91 6.77
N ARG A 384 -29.19 -21.59 6.23
CA ARG A 384 -29.22 -23.08 6.25
C ARG A 384 -28.04 -23.70 5.54
N LYS A 385 -27.68 -23.18 4.37
CA LYS A 385 -26.57 -23.70 3.55
C LYS A 385 -25.22 -23.58 4.25
N TYR A 386 -24.96 -22.44 4.89
CA TYR A 386 -23.68 -22.13 5.54
C TYR A 386 -23.64 -22.40 7.04
N GLY A 387 -24.73 -22.92 7.62
CA GLY A 387 -24.78 -23.32 9.04
C GLY A 387 -24.94 -22.16 10.02
N TYR A 388 -25.38 -20.97 9.59
CA TYR A 388 -25.64 -19.82 10.45
C TYR A 388 -27.11 -19.74 10.87
N THR A 389 -27.66 -20.82 11.39
CA THR A 389 -29.09 -20.95 11.74
C THR A 389 -29.42 -20.33 13.09
N GLU A 390 -28.43 -20.18 13.98
CA GLU A 390 -28.58 -19.56 15.30
C GLU A 390 -28.21 -18.09 15.23
N TYR A 391 -29.09 -17.23 15.75
CA TYR A 391 -28.87 -15.79 15.84
C TYR A 391 -29.70 -15.18 16.98
N GLU A 392 -29.29 -14.03 17.46
CA GLU A 392 -29.96 -13.29 18.52
C GLU A 392 -30.51 -11.95 17.99
N GLY A 393 -31.77 -11.64 18.30
CA GLY A 393 -32.47 -10.46 17.79
C GLY A 393 -32.92 -10.60 16.33
N GLU A 394 -32.95 -9.50 15.59
CA GLU A 394 -33.37 -9.50 14.19
C GLU A 394 -32.25 -9.94 13.26
N PRO A 395 -32.48 -10.92 12.38
CA PRO A 395 -31.48 -11.36 11.39
C PRO A 395 -31.36 -10.40 10.19
N LEU A 396 -32.38 -9.60 9.95
CA LEU A 396 -32.49 -8.62 8.87
C LEU A 396 -32.97 -7.27 9.39
N GLU A 397 -32.22 -6.22 9.10
CA GLU A 397 -32.65 -4.84 9.35
C GLU A 397 -33.01 -4.19 8.01
N PHE A 398 -34.25 -3.70 7.91
CA PHE A 398 -34.75 -2.96 6.75
C PHE A 398 -34.74 -1.47 7.06
N HIS A 399 -33.90 -0.71 6.36
CA HIS A 399 -33.78 0.72 6.57
C HIS A 399 -34.75 1.50 5.68
N ALA A 400 -35.21 2.65 6.12
CA ALA A 400 -36.12 3.50 5.34
C ALA A 400 -35.55 3.94 3.97
N SER A 401 -34.21 4.00 3.85
CA SER A 401 -33.52 4.28 2.60
C SER A 401 -33.64 3.18 1.55
N GLY A 402 -34.12 1.99 1.92
CA GLY A 402 -34.11 0.80 1.07
C GLY A 402 -32.84 -0.03 1.21
N MET A 403 -31.93 0.35 2.10
CA MET A 403 -30.83 -0.54 2.51
C MET A 403 -31.38 -1.71 3.33
N VAL A 404 -30.71 -2.85 3.18
CA VAL A 404 -30.97 -4.03 4.02
C VAL A 404 -29.64 -4.49 4.62
N THR A 405 -29.63 -4.77 5.93
CA THR A 405 -28.49 -5.37 6.61
C THR A 405 -28.82 -6.81 7.00
N PHE A 406 -28.04 -7.77 6.51
CA PHE A 406 -28.13 -9.20 6.81
C PHE A 406 -27.06 -9.57 7.83
N GLY A 407 -27.42 -9.63 9.11
CA GLY A 407 -26.52 -9.99 10.20
C GLY A 407 -26.45 -11.51 10.41
N LEU A 408 -25.30 -12.15 10.22
CA LEU A 408 -25.14 -13.59 10.41
C LEU A 408 -25.44 -14.04 11.85
N LEU A 409 -25.07 -13.23 12.83
CA LEU A 409 -25.37 -13.44 14.26
C LEU A 409 -26.66 -12.73 14.72
N GLY A 410 -27.31 -11.96 13.86
CA GLY A 410 -28.40 -11.07 14.24
C GLY A 410 -27.94 -9.76 14.88
N THR A 411 -28.92 -8.98 15.40
CA THR A 411 -28.67 -7.62 15.91
C THR A 411 -28.27 -7.56 17.39
N ALA A 412 -28.64 -8.56 18.21
CA ALA A 412 -28.53 -8.51 19.66
C ALA A 412 -27.20 -8.98 20.29
N PRO A 413 -26.30 -9.78 19.64
CA PRO A 413 -25.05 -10.17 20.28
C PRO A 413 -24.17 -8.99 20.70
N SER A 414 -23.35 -9.20 21.75
CA SER A 414 -22.42 -8.17 22.24
C SER A 414 -21.42 -7.74 21.17
N ALA A 415 -20.86 -6.55 21.31
CA ALA A 415 -19.83 -6.04 20.39
C ALA A 415 -18.60 -6.96 20.36
N GLU A 416 -18.18 -7.49 21.51
CA GLU A 416 -17.06 -8.44 21.64
C GLU A 416 -17.33 -9.72 20.87
N HIS A 417 -18.53 -10.31 21.01
CA HIS A 417 -18.92 -11.53 20.28
C HIS A 417 -18.94 -11.29 18.77
N LYS A 418 -19.48 -10.15 18.33
CA LYS A 418 -19.51 -9.77 16.91
C LYS A 418 -18.10 -9.63 16.33
N VAL A 419 -17.18 -8.99 17.04
CA VAL A 419 -15.79 -8.81 16.58
C VAL A 419 -15.05 -10.16 16.52
N ALA A 420 -15.24 -11.02 17.51
CA ALA A 420 -14.59 -12.34 17.58
C ALA A 420 -15.13 -13.35 16.54
N PHE A 421 -16.32 -13.11 15.97
CA PHE A 421 -16.98 -14.08 15.06
C PHE A 421 -16.24 -14.25 13.73
N ASP A 422 -15.84 -13.17 13.08
CA ASP A 422 -15.25 -13.19 11.72
C ASP A 422 -14.27 -12.01 11.56
N PRO A 423 -13.19 -11.99 12.39
CA PRO A 423 -12.28 -10.85 12.45
C PRO A 423 -11.50 -10.61 11.15
N ASP A 424 -11.22 -11.68 10.39
CA ASP A 424 -10.53 -11.66 9.11
C ASP A 424 -11.49 -11.71 7.90
N ARG A 425 -12.79 -11.65 8.14
CA ARG A 425 -13.87 -11.70 7.14
C ARG A 425 -13.91 -13.00 6.31
N ARG A 426 -13.17 -14.05 6.67
CA ARG A 426 -13.09 -15.29 5.88
C ARG A 426 -14.43 -15.99 5.74
N LYS A 427 -15.24 -16.01 6.81
CA LYS A 427 -16.57 -16.63 6.78
C LYS A 427 -17.49 -15.93 5.77
N ARG A 428 -17.53 -14.60 5.79
CA ARG A 428 -18.34 -13.82 4.84
C ARG A 428 -17.75 -13.84 3.43
N ARG A 429 -16.43 -13.77 3.28
CA ARG A 429 -15.78 -13.92 1.96
C ARG A 429 -16.08 -15.26 1.30
N ALA A 430 -16.16 -16.36 2.06
CA ALA A 430 -16.50 -17.69 1.53
C ALA A 430 -17.89 -17.76 0.89
N MET A 431 -18.83 -16.91 1.30
CA MET A 431 -20.18 -16.87 0.74
C MET A 431 -20.43 -15.66 -0.17
N TYR A 432 -19.50 -14.69 -0.26
CA TYR A 432 -19.68 -13.42 -0.91
C TYR A 432 -20.09 -13.54 -2.39
N ALA A 433 -19.43 -14.38 -3.16
CA ALA A 433 -19.74 -14.57 -4.58
C ALA A 433 -21.20 -15.05 -4.81
N GLU A 434 -21.66 -15.99 -3.99
CA GLU A 434 -23.04 -16.50 -4.06
C GLU A 434 -24.05 -15.43 -3.59
N VAL A 435 -23.71 -14.67 -2.54
CA VAL A 435 -24.56 -13.55 -2.09
C VAL A 435 -24.70 -12.53 -3.21
N CYS A 436 -23.62 -12.16 -3.89
CA CYS A 436 -23.64 -11.24 -5.02
C CYS A 436 -24.48 -11.77 -6.19
N ASP A 437 -24.43 -13.07 -6.50
CA ASP A 437 -25.22 -13.66 -7.57
C ASP A 437 -26.72 -13.68 -7.25
N ILE A 438 -27.09 -14.01 -6.01
CA ILE A 438 -28.49 -14.02 -5.56
C ILE A 438 -29.07 -12.59 -5.55
N PHE A 439 -28.29 -11.62 -5.03
CA PHE A 439 -28.72 -10.22 -4.88
C PHE A 439 -28.13 -9.31 -5.97
N ARG A 440 -28.06 -9.83 -7.20
CA ARG A 440 -27.42 -9.14 -8.35
C ARG A 440 -27.98 -7.75 -8.67
N ASP A 441 -29.19 -7.41 -8.21
CA ASP A 441 -29.81 -6.11 -8.40
C ASP A 441 -29.39 -5.09 -7.32
N PHE A 442 -28.55 -5.50 -6.40
CA PHE A 442 -27.99 -4.70 -5.31
C PHE A 442 -26.47 -4.61 -5.39
N SER A 443 -25.91 -3.54 -4.86
CA SER A 443 -24.53 -3.51 -4.43
C SER A 443 -24.43 -4.23 -3.09
N VAL A 444 -23.56 -5.24 -2.98
CA VAL A 444 -23.37 -6.05 -1.78
C VAL A 444 -22.06 -5.70 -1.13
N TYR A 445 -22.09 -5.38 0.16
CA TYR A 445 -20.91 -5.08 0.95
C TYR A 445 -20.75 -6.06 2.11
N ILE A 446 -19.53 -6.44 2.40
CA ILE A 446 -19.17 -7.15 3.62
C ILE A 446 -19.11 -6.12 4.74
N GLY A 447 -20.28 -5.80 5.31
CA GLY A 447 -20.47 -4.71 6.26
C GLY A 447 -20.17 -5.08 7.71
N GLY A 448 -19.76 -4.13 8.51
CA GLY A 448 -19.54 -4.29 9.95
C GLY A 448 -18.71 -5.52 10.33
N SER A 449 -19.01 -6.12 11.52
CA SER A 449 -18.27 -7.28 12.03
C SER A 449 -18.89 -8.63 11.61
N THR A 450 -20.19 -8.67 11.27
CA THR A 450 -20.92 -9.94 11.09
C THR A 450 -21.98 -9.90 10.00
N SER A 451 -22.06 -8.82 9.21
CA SER A 451 -23.17 -8.60 8.28
C SER A 451 -22.75 -8.46 6.83
N PHE A 452 -23.73 -8.60 5.95
CA PHE A 452 -23.73 -8.04 4.60
C PHE A 452 -24.69 -6.85 4.57
N ASP A 453 -24.29 -5.77 3.90
CA ASP A 453 -25.13 -4.63 3.62
C ASP A 453 -25.50 -4.62 2.13
N PHE A 454 -26.78 -4.38 1.84
CA PHE A 454 -27.31 -4.30 0.49
C PHE A 454 -27.81 -2.88 0.24
N ALA A 455 -27.31 -2.26 -0.80
CA ALA A 455 -27.80 -0.97 -1.31
C ALA A 455 -28.19 -1.11 -2.77
N GLY A 456 -29.09 -0.26 -3.27
CA GLY A 456 -29.39 -0.24 -4.72
C GLY A 456 -28.09 -0.05 -5.51
N ARG A 457 -27.98 -0.68 -6.70
CA ARG A 457 -26.73 -0.73 -7.49
C ARG A 457 -26.07 0.62 -7.77
N GLN A 458 -26.86 1.68 -7.88
CA GLN A 458 -26.39 3.04 -8.10
C GLN A 458 -25.78 3.69 -6.85
N TYR A 459 -25.90 3.06 -5.67
CA TYR A 459 -25.43 3.63 -4.40
C TYR A 459 -24.15 2.94 -3.95
N ASN A 460 -23.06 3.67 -4.00
CA ASN A 460 -21.73 3.29 -3.52
C ASN A 460 -20.92 4.54 -3.22
N LYS A 461 -19.84 4.41 -2.46
CA LYS A 461 -19.06 5.58 -2.04
C LYS A 461 -18.40 6.34 -3.18
N TYR A 462 -18.03 5.68 -4.28
CA TYR A 462 -17.46 6.37 -5.46
C TYR A 462 -18.49 7.29 -6.12
N ASP A 463 -19.66 6.75 -6.51
CA ASP A 463 -20.69 7.53 -7.19
C ASP A 463 -21.29 8.61 -6.27
N ALA A 464 -21.39 8.31 -4.95
CA ALA A 464 -21.79 9.28 -3.92
C ALA A 464 -20.81 10.46 -3.83
N THR A 465 -19.52 10.17 -3.79
CA THR A 465 -18.46 11.19 -3.75
C THR A 465 -18.46 12.05 -5.01
N LEU A 466 -18.59 11.40 -6.18
CA LEU A 466 -18.57 12.08 -7.46
C LEU A 466 -19.82 12.99 -7.64
N ALA A 467 -21.00 12.51 -7.24
CA ALA A 467 -22.24 13.30 -7.28
C ALA A 467 -22.13 14.54 -6.37
N TRP A 468 -21.68 14.33 -5.13
CA TRP A 468 -21.49 15.45 -4.21
C TRP A 468 -20.45 16.46 -4.73
N ALA A 469 -19.32 15.98 -5.28
CA ALA A 469 -18.27 16.83 -5.85
C ALA A 469 -18.83 17.65 -7.02
N ALA A 470 -19.59 17.03 -7.94
CA ALA A 470 -20.20 17.71 -9.07
C ALA A 470 -21.20 18.80 -8.64
N ASP A 471 -22.04 18.53 -7.63
CA ASP A 471 -22.98 19.49 -7.05
C ASP A 471 -22.25 20.72 -6.44
N HIS A 472 -20.95 20.57 -6.09
CA HIS A 472 -20.09 21.64 -5.57
C HIS A 472 -19.10 22.22 -6.61
N GLY A 473 -19.25 21.85 -7.89
CA GLY A 473 -18.40 22.37 -8.99
C GLY A 473 -17.00 21.74 -9.09
N TYR A 474 -16.80 20.58 -8.48
CA TYR A 474 -15.55 19.81 -8.55
C TYR A 474 -15.68 18.62 -9.52
N THR A 475 -14.55 18.18 -10.03
CA THR A 475 -14.42 17.01 -10.91
C THR A 475 -13.76 15.85 -10.18
N LEU A 476 -13.78 14.66 -10.77
CA LEU A 476 -13.04 13.50 -10.24
C LEU A 476 -11.55 13.80 -10.04
N ASP A 477 -10.96 14.62 -10.92
CA ASP A 477 -9.54 14.99 -10.84
C ASP A 477 -9.21 15.85 -9.61
N ASP A 478 -10.17 16.57 -9.08
CA ASP A 478 -10.03 17.40 -7.89
C ASP A 478 -10.11 16.62 -6.57
N VAL A 479 -10.61 15.37 -6.59
CA VAL A 479 -10.93 14.59 -5.39
C VAL A 479 -9.82 13.61 -5.03
N VAL A 480 -9.51 13.49 -3.73
CA VAL A 480 -8.85 12.34 -3.13
C VAL A 480 -9.77 11.73 -2.08
N PHE A 481 -9.88 10.39 -2.07
CA PHE A 481 -10.67 9.65 -1.08
C PHE A 481 -9.75 9.03 -0.03
N ILE A 482 -10.11 9.09 1.25
CA ILE A 482 -9.36 8.44 2.34
C ILE A 482 -10.26 7.38 2.96
N GLY A 483 -9.80 6.14 2.99
CA GLY A 483 -10.56 5.00 3.49
C GLY A 483 -9.69 3.83 3.94
N ASP A 484 -10.34 2.76 4.43
CA ASP A 484 -9.67 1.56 4.93
C ASP A 484 -10.09 0.27 4.22
N ASP A 485 -11.26 0.24 3.57
CA ASP A 485 -11.91 -0.99 3.13
C ASP A 485 -12.05 -1.07 1.59
N PHE A 486 -10.89 -1.09 0.91
CA PHE A 486 -10.83 -1.15 -0.57
C PHE A 486 -10.88 -2.56 -1.15
N ALA A 487 -10.92 -3.61 -0.31
CA ALA A 487 -11.01 -5.00 -0.72
C ALA A 487 -12.29 -5.29 -1.51
N ASP A 488 -12.31 -6.39 -2.28
CA ASP A 488 -13.52 -6.81 -2.97
C ASP A 488 -14.66 -7.06 -1.96
N GLY A 489 -15.78 -6.41 -2.18
CA GLY A 489 -16.90 -6.39 -1.26
C GLY A 489 -16.77 -5.40 -0.10
N GLY A 490 -15.67 -4.70 0.01
CA GLY A 490 -15.48 -3.64 1.01
C GLY A 490 -16.26 -2.37 0.67
N GLY A 491 -16.50 -1.53 1.68
CA GLY A 491 -17.26 -0.29 1.55
C GLY A 491 -16.64 0.71 0.58
N ASP A 492 -15.29 0.71 0.45
CA ASP A 492 -14.52 1.61 -0.41
C ASP A 492 -14.10 0.97 -1.74
N SER A 493 -14.48 -0.30 -1.98
CA SER A 493 -14.05 -1.07 -3.15
C SER A 493 -14.31 -0.37 -4.48
N HIS A 494 -15.47 0.30 -4.63
CA HIS A 494 -15.81 1.03 -5.85
C HIS A 494 -14.90 2.23 -6.10
N VAL A 495 -14.36 2.87 -5.06
CA VAL A 495 -13.38 3.96 -5.17
C VAL A 495 -12.13 3.46 -5.88
N ARG A 496 -11.59 2.31 -5.44
CA ARG A 496 -10.43 1.66 -6.06
C ARG A 496 -10.74 1.17 -7.47
N ILE A 497 -11.82 0.39 -7.64
CA ILE A 497 -12.19 -0.26 -8.91
C ILE A 497 -12.44 0.77 -10.02
N LYS A 498 -13.10 1.89 -9.69
CA LYS A 498 -13.41 2.96 -10.64
C LYS A 498 -12.31 4.02 -10.77
N GLY A 499 -11.18 3.84 -10.06
CA GLY A 499 -9.95 4.60 -10.26
C GLY A 499 -9.97 6.03 -9.71
N MET A 500 -10.66 6.31 -8.60
CA MET A 500 -10.49 7.57 -7.87
C MET A 500 -9.17 7.53 -7.10
N ASP A 501 -8.40 8.62 -7.13
CA ASP A 501 -7.17 8.73 -6.34
C ASP A 501 -7.52 8.63 -4.85
N HIS A 502 -6.77 7.82 -4.10
CA HIS A 502 -7.12 7.54 -2.71
C HIS A 502 -5.89 7.33 -1.82
N ILE A 503 -6.10 7.44 -0.51
CA ILE A 503 -5.14 7.12 0.54
C ILE A 503 -5.69 5.94 1.34
N VAL A 504 -4.87 4.93 1.55
CA VAL A 504 -5.22 3.72 2.32
C VAL A 504 -4.87 3.91 3.78
N ILE A 505 -5.84 3.71 4.68
CA ILE A 505 -5.64 3.69 6.13
C ILE A 505 -5.76 2.24 6.61
N THR A 506 -4.68 1.68 7.09
CA THR A 506 -4.67 0.33 7.69
C THR A 506 -4.79 0.35 9.23
N ASP A 507 -4.62 1.51 9.84
CA ASP A 507 -4.73 1.76 11.27
C ASP A 507 -5.19 3.21 11.47
N TYR A 508 -6.41 3.41 11.96
CA TYR A 508 -6.97 4.76 12.19
C TYR A 508 -6.12 5.61 13.15
N ASN A 509 -5.32 5.00 14.03
CA ASN A 509 -4.40 5.74 14.90
C ASN A 509 -3.29 6.45 14.12
N LYS A 510 -3.03 6.03 12.87
CA LYS A 510 -2.05 6.62 11.95
C LYS A 510 -2.67 7.57 10.93
N PHE A 511 -3.97 7.85 11.03
CA PHE A 511 -4.65 8.78 10.11
C PHE A 511 -3.92 10.13 10.02
N ALA A 512 -3.58 10.73 11.16
CA ALA A 512 -2.87 12.00 11.22
C ALA A 512 -1.50 11.97 10.51
N GLU A 513 -0.80 10.84 10.55
CA GLU A 513 0.47 10.65 9.83
C GLU A 513 0.23 10.50 8.32
N ALA A 514 -0.73 9.69 7.92
CA ALA A 514 -1.04 9.41 6.53
C ALA A 514 -1.45 10.66 5.74
N VAL A 515 -2.21 11.57 6.35
CA VAL A 515 -2.67 12.80 5.68
C VAL A 515 -1.61 13.91 5.59
N ASN A 516 -0.42 13.72 6.15
CA ASN A 516 0.67 14.70 6.06
C ASN A 516 1.09 14.99 4.61
N VAL A 517 0.93 14.05 3.68
CA VAL A 517 1.17 14.27 2.24
C VAL A 517 0.30 15.40 1.68
N LEU A 518 -0.90 15.59 2.22
CA LEU A 518 -1.83 16.65 1.85
C LEU A 518 -1.56 17.97 2.61
N LEU A 519 -0.92 17.89 3.79
CA LEU A 519 -0.74 19.04 4.68
C LEU A 519 0.63 19.72 4.54
N LYS A 520 1.62 19.05 3.96
CA LYS A 520 2.99 19.55 3.73
C LYS A 520 3.20 19.89 2.26
#